data_ee2f02a6f7f84e28483ab7b41e99d862
#
_entry.id   ee2f02a6f7f84e28483ab7b41e99d862
#
_cell.length_a   1.000
_cell.length_b   1.000
_cell.length_c   1.000
_cell.angle_alpha   90.00
_cell.angle_beta   90.00
_cell.angle_gamma   90.00
#
_symmetry.space_group_name_H-M   'P 1'
#
loop_
_entity.id
_entity.type
_entity.pdbx_description
1 polymer ?
#
loop_
_entity_poly.entity_id
_entity_poly.type
_entity_poly.pdbx_seq_one_letter_code
_entity_poly.pdbx_strand_id
1 'polypeptide(L)'
;MYYSAGTYEAFAHPEKPKDVDKKSAYIIGTGLAGLTAAFYLVRDGQMKGEHIHLLEKLELAGGSCDGRKDITKGFYMRGGREMDNHFEVMWDTFRDVPSIETPGVSVLDEYYWLNKHDPNYSLCRATVNCGKDAHTDKKFELDKESAMALSKLFLTPEKDLEDKKISEVLPDSFWSTNFWL
;
A
#
# COMPACT_ATOMS: atom_id res chain seq x y z
N MET A 1 -1.69 12.61 -2.32
CA MET A 1 -2.36 13.44 -1.31
C MET A 1 -2.86 12.54 -0.22
N TYR A 2 -2.53 12.86 1.01
CA TYR A 2 -2.98 12.12 2.16
C TYR A 2 -4.30 12.70 2.69
N TYR A 3 -5.26 11.85 2.95
CA TYR A 3 -6.53 12.25 3.56
C TYR A 3 -6.78 11.41 4.80
N SER A 4 -6.89 12.06 5.95
CA SER A 4 -7.38 11.42 7.16
C SER A 4 -8.88 11.72 7.30
N ALA A 5 -9.66 10.68 7.52
CA ALA A 5 -11.09 10.81 7.83
C ALA A 5 -11.35 11.13 9.30
N GLY A 6 -10.32 11.19 10.14
CA GLY A 6 -10.43 11.34 11.58
C GLY A 6 -9.72 12.54 12.18
N THR A 7 -9.83 12.66 13.49
CA THR A 7 -9.13 13.66 14.31
C THR A 7 -7.67 13.25 14.59
N TYR A 8 -7.03 12.70 13.60
CA TYR A 8 -5.72 12.08 13.71
C TYR A 8 -4.66 13.05 14.27
N GLU A 9 -4.72 14.30 13.86
CA GLU A 9 -3.82 15.36 14.37
C GLU A 9 -3.89 15.52 15.90
N ALA A 10 -5.03 15.19 16.51
CA ALA A 10 -5.16 15.23 17.96
C ALA A 10 -4.27 14.20 18.69
N PHE A 11 -3.86 13.15 17.98
CA PHE A 11 -3.02 12.08 18.51
C PHE A 11 -1.57 12.16 18.00
N ALA A 12 -1.28 13.05 17.06
CA ALA A 12 0.03 13.11 16.41
C ALA A 12 1.16 13.59 17.31
N HIS A 13 0.85 14.23 18.45
CA HIS A 13 1.81 14.73 19.41
C HIS A 13 1.36 14.46 20.85
N PRO A 14 1.24 13.21 21.27
CA PRO A 14 0.82 12.87 22.62
C PRO A 14 1.87 13.31 23.65
N GLU A 15 1.42 13.61 24.85
CA GLU A 15 2.32 13.82 25.97
C GLU A 15 3.09 12.54 26.30
N LYS A 16 4.35 12.70 26.73
CA LYS A 16 5.19 11.55 27.11
C LYS A 16 4.53 10.75 28.23
N PRO A 17 4.26 9.44 28.01
CA PRO A 17 3.64 8.61 29.04
C PRO A 17 4.48 8.53 30.30
N LYS A 18 3.82 8.58 31.46
CA LYS A 18 4.47 8.45 32.74
C LYS A 18 5.22 7.11 32.84
N ASP A 19 6.44 7.14 33.36
CA ASP A 19 7.29 5.96 33.55
C ASP A 19 7.67 5.20 32.28
N VAL A 20 7.52 5.78 31.07
CA VAL A 20 7.91 5.11 29.82
C VAL A 20 9.40 4.72 29.81
N ASP A 21 10.26 5.55 30.42
CA ASP A 21 11.71 5.28 30.47
C ASP A 21 12.08 4.07 31.38
N LYS A 22 11.12 3.57 32.15
CA LYS A 22 11.30 2.38 33.01
C LYS A 22 10.72 1.11 32.37
N LYS A 23 10.11 1.22 31.19
CA LYS A 23 9.44 0.13 30.50
C LYS A 23 10.27 -0.34 29.31
N SER A 24 10.11 -1.60 28.98
CA SER A 24 10.62 -2.18 27.74
C SER A 24 9.48 -2.79 26.94
N ALA A 25 9.58 -2.69 25.62
CA ALA A 25 8.65 -3.30 24.69
C ALA A 25 9.34 -4.46 23.95
N TYR A 26 8.64 -5.59 23.88
CA TYR A 26 9.07 -6.75 23.11
C TYR A 26 8.07 -7.03 22.04
N ILE A 27 8.49 -6.93 20.79
CA ILE A 27 7.66 -7.07 19.60
C ILE A 27 8.08 -8.35 18.86
N ILE A 28 7.16 -9.28 18.69
CA ILE A 28 7.43 -10.55 18.01
C ILE A 28 7.07 -10.42 16.54
N GLY A 29 8.07 -10.54 15.70
CA GLY A 29 7.98 -10.37 14.26
C GLY A 29 8.23 -8.94 13.79
N THR A 30 8.91 -8.82 12.65
CA THR A 30 9.24 -7.54 12.00
C THR A 30 8.49 -7.35 10.67
N GLY A 31 7.25 -7.86 10.59
CA GLY A 31 6.32 -7.48 9.53
C GLY A 31 5.87 -6.02 9.69
N LEU A 32 5.08 -5.52 8.76
CA LEU A 32 4.59 -4.12 8.78
C LEU A 32 4.00 -3.73 10.13
N ALA A 33 3.16 -4.57 10.72
CA ALA A 33 2.55 -4.28 12.02
C ALA A 33 3.58 -4.13 13.14
N GLY A 34 4.58 -5.01 13.21
CA GLY A 34 5.63 -4.95 14.22
C GLY A 34 6.53 -3.73 14.05
N LEU A 35 6.92 -3.42 12.82
CA LEU A 35 7.72 -2.24 12.51
C LEU A 35 6.96 -0.95 12.79
N THR A 36 5.68 -0.87 12.42
CA THR A 36 4.81 0.27 12.70
C THR A 36 4.60 0.46 14.21
N ALA A 37 4.42 -0.63 14.96
CA ALA A 37 4.31 -0.55 16.41
C ALA A 37 5.60 0.02 17.04
N ALA A 38 6.77 -0.43 16.58
CA ALA A 38 8.04 0.12 17.06
C ALA A 38 8.19 1.61 16.72
N PHE A 39 7.79 1.99 15.50
CA PHE A 39 7.79 3.38 15.05
C PHE A 39 6.95 4.27 15.98
N TYR A 40 5.70 3.88 16.25
CA TYR A 40 4.82 4.66 17.13
C TYR A 40 5.29 4.67 18.59
N LEU A 41 5.92 3.61 19.07
CA LEU A 41 6.53 3.62 20.41
C LEU A 41 7.65 4.65 20.53
N VAL A 42 8.44 4.82 19.49
CA VAL A 42 9.48 5.86 19.44
C VAL A 42 8.87 7.25 19.29
N ARG A 43 8.08 7.47 18.25
CA ARG A 43 7.58 8.79 17.87
C ARG A 43 6.57 9.33 18.88
N ASP A 44 5.53 8.56 19.17
CA ASP A 44 4.39 9.00 19.96
C ASP A 44 4.50 8.55 21.41
N GLY A 45 4.94 7.33 21.65
CA GLY A 45 5.22 6.82 22.98
C GLY A 45 6.47 7.41 23.64
N GLN A 46 7.32 8.06 22.84
CA GLN A 46 8.58 8.68 23.29
C GLN A 46 9.45 7.70 24.09
N MET A 47 9.34 6.42 23.78
CA MET A 47 10.15 5.35 24.34
C MET A 47 11.52 5.36 23.67
N LYS A 48 12.58 5.18 24.46
CA LYS A 48 13.93 5.09 23.90
C LYS A 48 14.10 3.82 23.10
N GLY A 49 14.76 3.90 21.95
CA GLY A 49 14.98 2.75 21.05
C GLY A 49 15.69 1.58 21.73
N GLU A 50 16.59 1.84 22.69
CA GLU A 50 17.28 0.81 23.48
C GLU A 50 16.33 -0.04 24.35
N HIS A 51 15.11 0.44 24.59
CA HIS A 51 14.07 -0.27 25.33
C HIS A 51 13.07 -1.00 24.43
N ILE A 52 13.25 -0.95 23.09
CA ILE A 52 12.37 -1.60 22.14
C ILE A 52 13.11 -2.76 21.48
N HIS A 53 12.61 -3.96 21.72
CA HIS A 53 13.22 -5.20 21.25
C HIS A 53 12.33 -5.85 20.21
N LEU A 54 12.80 -5.89 18.95
CA LEU A 54 12.13 -6.60 17.86
C LEU A 54 12.76 -7.98 17.74
N LEU A 55 11.93 -9.01 17.84
CA LEU A 55 12.34 -10.41 17.76
C LEU A 55 11.88 -10.99 16.41
N GLU A 56 12.83 -11.24 15.53
CA GLU A 56 12.58 -11.79 14.20
C GLU A 56 13.26 -13.16 14.04
N LYS A 57 12.55 -14.10 13.48
CA LYS A 57 13.06 -15.44 13.20
C LYS A 57 13.87 -15.50 11.90
N LEU A 58 13.51 -14.66 10.93
CA LEU A 58 14.15 -14.63 9.62
C LEU A 58 15.29 -13.62 9.61
N GLU A 59 16.22 -13.82 8.70
CA GLU A 59 17.35 -12.90 8.50
C GLU A 59 16.96 -11.55 7.93
N LEU A 60 15.79 -11.47 7.27
CA LEU A 60 15.29 -10.27 6.64
C LEU A 60 14.00 -9.80 7.31
N ALA A 61 14.00 -8.55 7.73
CA ALA A 61 12.79 -7.88 8.23
C ALA A 61 11.80 -7.60 7.11
N GLY A 62 10.54 -7.39 7.45
CA GLY A 62 9.47 -7.04 6.52
C GLY A 62 8.32 -8.05 6.47
N GLY A 63 8.53 -9.26 6.96
CA GLY A 63 7.51 -10.31 6.97
C GLY A 63 7.05 -10.67 5.55
N SER A 64 5.73 -10.66 5.30
CA SER A 64 5.18 -10.88 3.96
C SER A 64 5.43 -9.72 2.98
N CYS A 65 5.87 -8.58 3.49
CA CYS A 65 6.25 -7.42 2.70
C CYS A 65 7.76 -7.31 2.44
N ASP A 66 8.52 -8.38 2.69
CA ASP A 66 9.93 -8.42 2.39
C ASP A 66 10.21 -8.30 0.88
N GLY A 67 11.39 -7.79 0.55
CA GLY A 67 11.94 -7.82 -0.79
C GLY A 67 13.32 -8.44 -0.77
N ARG A 68 13.68 -9.18 -1.78
CA ARG A 68 14.98 -9.84 -1.89
C ARG A 68 15.70 -9.45 -3.17
N LYS A 69 17.02 -9.37 -3.06
CA LYS A 69 17.92 -9.23 -4.18
C LYS A 69 18.74 -10.50 -4.32
N ASP A 70 18.74 -11.08 -5.50
CA ASP A 70 19.56 -12.23 -5.85
C ASP A 70 20.33 -11.89 -7.12
N ILE A 71 21.65 -12.09 -7.12
CA ILE A 71 22.50 -11.68 -8.25
C ILE A 71 22.15 -12.42 -9.54
N THR A 72 21.58 -13.61 -9.43
CA THR A 72 21.21 -14.44 -10.60
C THR A 72 19.77 -14.28 -11.03
N LYS A 73 18.89 -13.86 -10.11
CA LYS A 73 17.43 -13.76 -10.31
C LYS A 73 16.92 -12.33 -10.33
N GLY A 74 17.74 -11.35 -9.94
CA GLY A 74 17.36 -9.96 -9.83
C GLY A 74 16.63 -9.63 -8.53
N PHE A 75 15.74 -8.66 -8.59
CA PHE A 75 14.90 -8.27 -7.46
C PHE A 75 13.59 -9.02 -7.52
N TYR A 76 13.15 -9.53 -6.38
CA TYR A 76 11.84 -10.14 -6.27
C TYR A 76 11.17 -9.82 -4.94
N MET A 77 9.86 -9.78 -4.96
CA MET A 77 9.01 -9.56 -3.81
C MET A 77 7.77 -10.47 -3.89
N ARG A 78 7.12 -10.66 -2.76
CA ARG A 78 5.90 -11.46 -2.69
C ARG A 78 4.70 -10.58 -3.04
N GLY A 79 3.92 -11.01 -4.04
CA GLY A 79 2.67 -10.38 -4.44
C GLY A 79 2.77 -8.91 -4.86
N GLY A 80 1.62 -8.31 -5.10
CA GLY A 80 1.47 -6.88 -5.37
C GLY A 80 1.69 -6.02 -4.14
N ARG A 81 1.92 -4.74 -4.37
CA ARG A 81 2.12 -3.71 -3.33
C ARG A 81 1.19 -2.53 -3.57
N GLU A 82 -0.02 -2.83 -3.93
CA GLU A 82 -1.05 -1.81 -4.14
C GLU A 82 -1.50 -1.24 -2.81
N MET A 83 -1.79 0.05 -2.80
CA MET A 83 -2.12 0.79 -1.60
C MET A 83 -3.33 1.68 -1.86
N ASP A 84 -4.24 1.70 -0.88
CA ASP A 84 -5.42 2.54 -0.90
C ASP A 84 -5.15 3.91 -0.29
N ASN A 85 -5.84 4.94 -0.77
CA ASN A 85 -5.73 6.31 -0.23
C ASN A 85 -6.17 6.42 1.24
N HIS A 86 -6.90 5.44 1.74
CA HIS A 86 -7.40 5.38 3.11
C HIS A 86 -6.58 4.47 4.04
N PHE A 87 -5.40 4.06 3.65
CA PHE A 87 -4.44 3.41 4.56
C PHE A 87 -3.76 4.44 5.47
N GLU A 88 -4.54 5.13 6.27
CA GLU A 88 -4.17 6.33 6.99
C GLU A 88 -2.99 6.14 7.95
N VAL A 89 -2.99 5.04 8.70
CA VAL A 89 -1.88 4.70 9.62
C VAL A 89 -0.57 4.47 8.86
N MET A 90 -0.65 3.84 7.69
CA MET A 90 0.52 3.62 6.85
C MET A 90 1.04 4.93 6.25
N TRP A 91 0.16 5.78 5.74
CA TRP A 91 0.55 7.09 5.21
C TRP A 91 1.13 8.00 6.27
N ASP A 92 0.59 7.94 7.49
CA ASP A 92 1.16 8.67 8.60
C ASP A 92 2.57 8.18 8.97
N THR A 93 2.78 6.86 8.99
CA THR A 93 4.10 6.28 9.18
C THR A 93 5.06 6.71 8.06
N PHE A 94 4.65 6.63 6.80
CA PHE A 94 5.50 6.94 5.65
C PHE A 94 5.87 8.41 5.54
N ARG A 95 5.10 9.30 6.14
CA ARG A 95 5.41 10.73 6.24
C ARG A 95 6.73 11.00 6.97
N ASP A 96 7.02 10.21 7.98
CA ASP A 96 8.17 10.41 8.86
C ASP A 96 9.33 9.44 8.60
N VAL A 97 9.11 8.43 7.73
CA VAL A 97 10.20 7.52 7.32
C VAL A 97 10.97 8.17 6.16
N PRO A 98 12.29 8.40 6.33
CA PRO A 98 13.09 9.00 5.26
C PRO A 98 13.27 8.03 4.10
N SER A 99 13.23 8.54 2.87
CA SER A 99 13.61 7.78 1.67
C SER A 99 15.07 7.37 1.73
N ILE A 100 15.37 6.15 1.32
CA ILE A 100 16.74 5.66 1.15
C ILE A 100 17.34 6.17 -0.17
N GLU A 101 16.53 6.33 -1.19
CA GLU A 101 16.96 6.70 -2.54
C GLU A 101 17.10 8.22 -2.70
N THR A 102 16.21 8.99 -2.10
CA THR A 102 16.13 10.43 -2.29
C THR A 102 16.38 11.17 -0.97
N PRO A 103 17.57 11.75 -0.76
CA PRO A 103 17.87 12.49 0.47
C PRO A 103 16.91 13.67 0.71
N GLY A 104 16.43 13.80 1.93
CA GLY A 104 15.63 14.94 2.37
C GLY A 104 14.13 14.85 2.05
N VAL A 105 13.66 13.74 1.49
CA VAL A 105 12.22 13.47 1.28
C VAL A 105 11.77 12.26 2.07
N SER A 106 10.48 12.20 2.39
CA SER A 106 9.87 11.04 3.03
C SER A 106 9.52 9.94 2.02
N VAL A 107 9.31 8.74 2.52
CA VAL A 107 8.77 7.63 1.70
C VAL A 107 7.40 8.00 1.12
N LEU A 108 6.58 8.74 1.86
CA LEU A 108 5.28 9.22 1.37
C LEU A 108 5.44 10.17 0.17
N ASP A 109 6.35 11.15 0.28
CA ASP A 109 6.61 12.12 -0.80
C ASP A 109 7.11 11.41 -2.05
N GLU A 110 8.02 10.46 -1.89
CA GLU A 110 8.59 9.69 -2.99
C GLU A 110 7.55 8.80 -3.67
N TYR A 111 6.74 8.09 -2.88
CA TYR A 111 5.64 7.28 -3.41
C TYR A 111 4.65 8.13 -4.20
N TYR A 112 4.25 9.27 -3.66
CA TYR A 112 3.33 10.18 -4.31
C TYR A 112 3.91 10.77 -5.60
N TRP A 113 5.17 11.16 -5.59
CA TRP A 113 5.88 11.68 -6.75
C TRP A 113 5.98 10.64 -7.88
N LEU A 114 6.31 9.40 -7.55
CA LEU A 114 6.40 8.31 -8.53
C LEU A 114 5.07 8.03 -9.23
N ASN A 115 3.96 8.22 -8.55
CA ASN A 115 2.63 7.89 -9.09
C ASN A 115 1.94 9.08 -9.78
N LYS A 116 2.32 10.31 -9.51
CA LYS A 116 1.59 11.49 -10.00
C LYS A 116 1.56 11.65 -11.51
N HIS A 117 2.49 11.08 -12.22
CA HIS A 117 2.58 11.15 -13.69
C HIS A 117 1.93 9.95 -14.39
N ASP A 118 1.50 8.96 -13.65
CA ASP A 118 0.79 7.81 -14.19
C ASP A 118 -0.72 8.12 -14.20
N PRO A 119 -1.38 8.11 -15.38
CA PRO A 119 -2.80 8.43 -15.46
C PRO A 119 -3.71 7.44 -14.72
N ASN A 120 -3.21 6.25 -14.42
CA ASN A 120 -3.92 5.21 -13.68
C ASN A 120 -3.46 5.12 -12.22
N TYR A 121 -2.61 6.02 -11.76
CA TYR A 121 -1.99 5.96 -10.43
C TYR A 121 -1.32 4.62 -10.13
N SER A 122 -0.77 3.99 -11.15
CA SER A 122 -0.09 2.71 -11.08
C SER A 122 1.19 2.77 -11.89
N LEU A 123 2.30 2.36 -11.31
CA LEU A 123 3.58 2.22 -12.02
C LEU A 123 3.72 0.86 -12.69
N CYS A 124 2.60 0.19 -12.96
CA CYS A 124 2.62 -1.08 -13.68
C CYS A 124 3.34 -0.92 -15.02
N ARG A 125 4.33 -1.74 -15.20
CA ARG A 125 5.08 -1.87 -16.45
C ARG A 125 4.95 -3.30 -16.92
N ALA A 126 4.53 -3.45 -18.14
CA ALA A 126 4.51 -4.75 -18.81
C ALA A 126 5.47 -4.75 -19.98
N THR A 127 6.02 -5.88 -20.28
CA THR A 127 6.88 -6.06 -21.44
C THR A 127 6.28 -7.07 -22.39
N VAL A 128 6.48 -6.84 -23.68
CA VAL A 128 6.14 -7.75 -24.77
C VAL A 128 7.40 -8.06 -25.57
N ASN A 129 7.38 -9.11 -26.37
CA ASN A 129 8.47 -9.41 -27.31
C ASN A 129 9.86 -9.34 -26.67
N CYS A 130 10.06 -10.09 -25.58
CA CYS A 130 11.35 -10.22 -24.88
C CYS A 130 11.92 -8.89 -24.34
N GLY A 131 11.07 -8.07 -23.72
CA GLY A 131 11.50 -6.90 -22.96
C GLY A 131 11.23 -5.55 -23.60
N LYS A 132 10.45 -5.49 -24.67
CA LYS A 132 9.95 -4.22 -25.19
C LYS A 132 8.82 -3.70 -24.30
N ASP A 133 8.76 -2.39 -24.11
CA ASP A 133 7.67 -1.76 -23.36
C ASP A 133 6.33 -2.04 -24.04
N ALA A 134 5.36 -2.50 -23.28
CA ALA A 134 3.99 -2.73 -23.75
C ALA A 134 3.13 -1.46 -23.76
N HIS A 135 3.65 -0.33 -23.22
CA HIS A 135 2.94 0.96 -23.14
C HIS A 135 1.59 0.86 -22.42
N THR A 136 1.59 0.24 -21.24
CA THR A 136 0.41 0.09 -20.39
C THR A 136 0.05 1.35 -19.59
N ASP A 137 0.77 2.43 -19.80
CA ASP A 137 0.61 3.73 -19.14
C ASP A 137 -0.51 4.62 -19.73
N LYS A 138 -1.31 4.05 -20.64
CA LYS A 138 -2.47 4.74 -21.23
C LYS A 138 -3.67 4.69 -20.30
N LYS A 139 -4.54 5.70 -20.39
CA LYS A 139 -5.83 5.70 -19.70
C LYS A 139 -6.69 4.52 -20.18
N PHE A 140 -7.43 3.93 -19.25
CA PHE A 140 -8.45 2.94 -19.60
C PHE A 140 -9.51 3.58 -20.52
N GLU A 141 -9.75 2.96 -21.64
CA GLU A 141 -10.84 3.34 -22.54
C GLU A 141 -12.07 2.52 -22.16
N LEU A 142 -12.90 3.09 -21.28
CA LEU A 142 -14.23 2.53 -21.04
C LEU A 142 -15.19 3.04 -22.09
N ASP A 143 -15.69 2.14 -22.92
CA ASP A 143 -16.83 2.45 -23.77
C ASP A 143 -18.09 2.70 -22.93
N LYS A 144 -19.10 3.30 -23.54
CA LYS A 144 -20.33 3.68 -22.85
C LYS A 144 -21.05 2.47 -22.23
N GLU A 145 -21.04 1.34 -22.91
CA GLU A 145 -21.72 0.12 -22.46
C GLU A 145 -21.02 -0.46 -21.23
N SER A 146 -19.69 -0.55 -21.26
CA SER A 146 -18.88 -1.00 -20.12
C SER A 146 -19.03 -0.08 -18.91
N ALA A 147 -19.01 1.24 -19.13
CA ALA A 147 -19.21 2.20 -18.06
C ALA A 147 -20.61 2.06 -17.42
N MET A 148 -21.65 1.84 -18.21
CA MET A 148 -23.00 1.60 -17.72
C MET A 148 -23.12 0.28 -16.97
N ALA A 149 -22.50 -0.80 -17.45
CA ALA A 149 -22.50 -2.11 -16.79
C ALA A 149 -21.82 -2.05 -15.41
N LEU A 150 -20.66 -1.40 -15.33
CA LEU A 150 -19.96 -1.19 -14.07
C LEU A 150 -20.76 -0.29 -13.12
N SER A 151 -21.33 0.81 -13.62
CA SER A 151 -22.18 1.69 -12.79
C SER A 151 -23.38 0.93 -12.22
N LYS A 152 -24.01 0.08 -13.02
CA LYS A 152 -25.12 -0.76 -12.56
C LYS A 152 -24.65 -1.74 -11.47
N LEU A 153 -23.49 -2.38 -11.66
CA LEU A 153 -22.93 -3.28 -10.64
C LEU A 153 -22.73 -2.54 -9.31
N PHE A 154 -22.10 -1.38 -9.30
CA PHE A 154 -21.85 -0.59 -8.10
C PHE A 154 -23.13 -0.09 -7.42
N LEU A 155 -24.22 0.08 -8.15
CA LEU A 155 -25.51 0.52 -7.62
C LEU A 155 -26.42 -0.64 -7.21
N THR A 156 -26.03 -1.89 -7.52
CA THR A 156 -26.82 -3.07 -7.17
C THR A 156 -26.58 -3.42 -5.69
N PRO A 157 -27.64 -3.56 -4.87
CA PRO A 157 -27.49 -3.95 -3.48
C PRO A 157 -26.78 -5.30 -3.33
N GLU A 158 -25.92 -5.44 -2.33
CA GLU A 158 -25.15 -6.65 -2.05
C GLU A 158 -26.02 -7.91 -2.01
N LYS A 159 -27.17 -7.85 -1.33
CA LYS A 159 -28.14 -8.96 -1.24
C LYS A 159 -28.63 -9.49 -2.60
N ASP A 160 -28.57 -8.67 -3.63
CA ASP A 160 -29.00 -9.04 -4.97
C ASP A 160 -27.85 -9.67 -5.79
N LEU A 161 -26.65 -9.69 -5.20
CA LEU A 161 -25.41 -10.21 -5.80
C LEU A 161 -24.88 -11.48 -5.12
N GLU A 162 -25.27 -11.75 -3.85
CA GLU A 162 -24.70 -12.81 -3.01
C GLU A 162 -24.61 -14.18 -3.67
N ASP A 163 -25.64 -14.57 -4.41
CA ASP A 163 -25.72 -15.89 -5.06
C ASP A 163 -25.40 -15.86 -6.56
N LYS A 164 -24.92 -14.73 -7.10
CA LYS A 164 -24.67 -14.58 -8.52
C LYS A 164 -23.19 -14.72 -8.86
N LYS A 165 -22.91 -15.37 -9.97
CA LYS A 165 -21.60 -15.33 -10.59
C LYS A 165 -21.40 -13.99 -11.30
N ILE A 166 -20.17 -13.52 -11.37
CA ILE A 166 -19.84 -12.27 -12.09
C ILE A 166 -20.31 -12.30 -13.56
N SER A 167 -20.28 -13.46 -14.21
CA SER A 167 -20.80 -13.66 -15.55
C SER A 167 -22.32 -13.53 -15.70
N GLU A 168 -23.07 -13.57 -14.60
CA GLU A 168 -24.53 -13.37 -14.59
C GLU A 168 -24.92 -11.92 -14.28
N VAL A 169 -23.94 -11.14 -13.83
CA VAL A 169 -24.13 -9.72 -13.46
C VAL A 169 -23.70 -8.78 -14.57
N LEU A 170 -22.65 -9.12 -15.27
CA LEU A 170 -22.13 -8.33 -16.39
C LEU A 170 -22.61 -8.89 -17.73
N PRO A 171 -22.93 -8.04 -18.70
CA PRO A 171 -23.39 -8.49 -20.03
C PRO A 171 -22.26 -9.18 -20.80
N ASP A 172 -22.62 -10.07 -21.72
CA ASP A 172 -21.65 -10.81 -22.53
C ASP A 172 -20.72 -9.89 -23.33
N SER A 173 -21.22 -8.76 -23.78
CA SER A 173 -20.43 -7.74 -24.48
C SER A 173 -19.30 -7.15 -23.63
N PHE A 174 -19.44 -7.15 -22.30
CA PHE A 174 -18.40 -6.65 -21.39
C PHE A 174 -17.10 -7.44 -21.52
N TRP A 175 -17.17 -8.75 -21.72
CA TRP A 175 -16.03 -9.65 -21.78
C TRP A 175 -15.15 -9.50 -23.02
N SER A 176 -15.65 -8.78 -24.03
CA SER A 176 -14.91 -8.45 -25.25
C SER A 176 -14.42 -7.00 -25.29
N THR A 177 -14.56 -6.25 -24.22
CA THR A 177 -14.08 -4.87 -24.15
C THR A 177 -12.57 -4.79 -23.90
N ASN A 178 -11.94 -3.70 -24.34
CA ASN A 178 -10.54 -3.41 -24.03
C ASN A 178 -10.28 -3.24 -22.53
N PHE A 179 -11.31 -2.96 -21.75
CA PHE A 179 -11.18 -2.86 -20.29
C PHE A 179 -10.95 -4.24 -19.65
N TRP A 180 -11.57 -5.28 -20.22
CA TRP A 180 -11.44 -6.64 -19.67
C TRP A 180 -10.21 -7.38 -20.21
N LEU A 181 -9.84 -7.17 -21.46
CA LEU A 181 -8.71 -7.83 -22.13
C LEU A 181 -7.36 -7.21 -21.74
#